data_3236116b44c542c316d31ca329d2dd63
#
_entry.id   3236116b44c542c316d31ca329d2dd63
#
_cell.length_a   1.000
_cell.length_b   1.000
_cell.length_c   1.000
_cell.angle_alpha   90.00
_cell.angle_beta   90.00
_cell.angle_gamma   90.00
#
_symmetry.space_group_name_H-M   'P 1'
#
loop_
_entity.id
_entity.type
_entity.pdbx_description
1 polymer ?
#
loop_
_entity_poly.entity_id
_entity_poly.type
_entity_poly.pdbx_seq_one_letter_code
_entity_poly.pdbx_strand_id
1 'polypeptide(L)'
;PAMADLQAQVRALGLHGAVRFIGYLDRQRELPDCYAAADVFVFASRTETQGLVLLEAMAAGLPVIALAEMGTTDILAPGRGAFCPPADPHAFGEMLGHFLNCPEAWRHLAQEAPAYAEEWSDTALAGRLAQLYRQLAGLKIASERPLTATA
;
A
#
# COMPACT_ATOMS: atom_id res chain seq x y z
N PRO A 1 -13.28 -0.62 20.67
CA PRO A 1 -14.60 0.07 20.61
C PRO A 1 -15.19 0.01 19.20
N ALA A 2 -14.44 0.35 18.15
CA ALA A 2 -14.95 0.43 16.78
C ALA A 2 -15.44 -0.90 16.19
N MET A 3 -14.93 -2.04 16.62
CA MET A 3 -15.31 -3.35 16.08
C MET A 3 -16.79 -3.66 16.27
N ALA A 4 -17.31 -3.42 17.47
CA ALA A 4 -18.74 -3.69 17.78
C ALA A 4 -19.67 -2.80 16.95
N ASP A 5 -19.30 -1.54 16.75
CA ASP A 5 -20.07 -0.56 15.97
C ASP A 5 -20.08 -0.95 14.49
N LEU A 6 -18.91 -1.33 13.94
CA LEU A 6 -18.80 -1.81 12.55
C LEU A 6 -19.60 -3.10 12.33
N GLN A 7 -19.57 -4.03 13.26
CA GLN A 7 -20.40 -5.24 13.19
C GLN A 7 -21.90 -4.92 13.24
N ALA A 8 -22.29 -3.92 14.04
CA ALA A 8 -23.69 -3.46 14.08
C ALA A 8 -24.11 -2.84 12.75
N GLN A 9 -23.26 -2.00 12.13
CA GLN A 9 -23.50 -1.43 10.82
C GLN A 9 -23.64 -2.49 9.74
N VAL A 10 -22.73 -3.48 9.70
CA VAL A 10 -22.79 -4.60 8.75
C VAL A 10 -24.11 -5.36 8.87
N ARG A 11 -24.57 -5.60 10.08
CA ARG A 11 -25.90 -6.24 10.32
C ARG A 11 -27.06 -5.37 9.86
N ALA A 12 -27.02 -4.07 10.21
CA ALA A 12 -28.07 -3.12 9.83
C ALA A 12 -28.21 -2.96 8.32
N LEU A 13 -27.11 -3.07 7.59
CA LEU A 13 -27.04 -2.99 6.12
C LEU A 13 -27.29 -4.35 5.42
N GLY A 14 -27.49 -5.43 6.17
CA GLY A 14 -27.68 -6.76 5.59
C GLY A 14 -26.44 -7.38 4.94
N LEU A 15 -25.23 -6.86 5.27
CA LEU A 15 -23.97 -7.23 4.62
C LEU A 15 -23.21 -8.37 5.33
N HIS A 16 -23.83 -9.07 6.26
CA HIS A 16 -23.20 -10.13 7.08
C HIS A 16 -22.64 -11.31 6.27
N GLY A 17 -23.14 -11.53 5.04
CA GLY A 17 -22.60 -12.54 4.11
C GLY A 17 -21.46 -12.04 3.21
N ALA A 18 -21.30 -10.71 3.09
CA ALA A 18 -20.32 -10.08 2.22
C ALA A 18 -19.11 -9.51 2.99
N VAL A 19 -19.28 -9.13 4.26
CA VAL A 19 -18.23 -8.59 5.10
C VAL A 19 -17.76 -9.61 6.12
N ARG A 20 -16.47 -9.87 6.14
CA ARG A 20 -15.82 -10.80 7.07
C ARG A 20 -14.82 -10.07 7.94
N PHE A 21 -14.98 -10.14 9.25
CA PHE A 21 -14.01 -9.60 10.22
C PHE A 21 -13.00 -10.68 10.58
N ILE A 22 -11.81 -10.57 10.03
CA ILE A 22 -10.77 -11.61 10.16
C ILE A 22 -10.05 -11.51 11.52
N GLY A 23 -10.02 -10.32 12.12
CA GLY A 23 -9.31 -10.10 13.38
C GLY A 23 -7.82 -9.85 13.17
N TYR A 24 -7.01 -10.31 14.12
CA TYR A 24 -5.55 -10.15 14.08
C TYR A 24 -4.93 -11.32 13.32
N LEU A 25 -4.06 -10.99 12.37
CA LEU A 25 -3.31 -11.96 11.56
C LEU A 25 -1.84 -11.96 11.96
N ASP A 26 -1.19 -13.11 11.95
CA ASP A 26 0.26 -13.22 12.07
C ASP A 26 0.96 -12.54 10.88
N ARG A 27 1.89 -11.61 11.18
CA ARG A 27 2.55 -10.82 10.14
C ARG A 27 3.46 -11.61 9.21
N GLN A 28 3.99 -12.74 9.67
CA GLN A 28 4.97 -13.50 8.90
C GLN A 28 4.32 -14.56 8.00
N ARG A 29 3.11 -14.99 8.31
CA ARG A 29 2.43 -16.10 7.63
C ARG A 29 1.06 -15.72 7.11
N GLU A 30 0.14 -15.35 8.00
CA GLU A 30 -1.28 -15.17 7.65
C GLU A 30 -1.55 -13.87 6.89
N LEU A 31 -0.85 -12.78 7.24
CA LEU A 31 -1.05 -11.49 6.60
C LEU A 31 -0.57 -11.47 5.13
N PRO A 32 0.62 -12.02 4.78
CA PRO A 32 1.01 -12.18 3.38
C PRO A 32 0.05 -13.04 2.57
N ASP A 33 -0.46 -14.14 3.15
CA ASP A 33 -1.45 -14.99 2.48
C ASP A 33 -2.77 -14.25 2.25
N CYS A 34 -3.17 -13.40 3.21
CA CYS A 34 -4.35 -12.55 3.09
C CYS A 34 -4.20 -11.53 1.96
N TYR A 35 -3.04 -10.88 1.83
CA TYR A 35 -2.75 -10.00 0.70
C TYR A 35 -2.77 -10.78 -0.63
N ALA A 36 -2.12 -11.92 -0.69
CA ALA A 36 -2.06 -12.73 -1.91
C ALA A 36 -3.42 -13.25 -2.39
N ALA A 37 -4.39 -13.38 -1.48
CA ALA A 37 -5.75 -13.84 -1.79
C ALA A 37 -6.70 -12.70 -2.21
N ALA A 38 -6.28 -11.45 -2.16
CA ALA A 38 -7.12 -10.29 -2.45
C ALA A 38 -6.97 -9.83 -3.91
N ASP A 39 -7.95 -9.09 -4.40
CA ASP A 39 -7.93 -8.42 -5.71
C ASP A 39 -7.53 -6.96 -5.61
N VAL A 40 -7.81 -6.32 -4.47
CA VAL A 40 -7.52 -4.91 -4.21
C VAL A 40 -7.36 -4.66 -2.71
N PHE A 41 -6.46 -3.76 -2.35
CA PHE A 41 -6.33 -3.26 -0.99
C PHE A 41 -7.04 -1.91 -0.86
N VAL A 42 -7.95 -1.83 0.10
CA VAL A 42 -8.79 -0.64 0.34
C VAL A 42 -8.43 -0.01 1.68
N PHE A 43 -8.10 1.30 1.68
CA PHE A 43 -7.64 1.97 2.89
C PHE A 43 -8.18 3.39 3.00
N ALA A 44 -9.13 3.60 3.92
CA ALA A 44 -9.79 4.88 4.12
C ALA A 44 -9.39 5.58 5.44
N SER A 45 -8.20 5.28 5.96
CA SER A 45 -7.70 5.93 7.18
C SER A 45 -7.30 7.38 6.91
N ARG A 46 -7.62 8.26 7.87
CA ARG A 46 -7.22 9.67 7.88
C ARG A 46 -6.14 9.98 8.90
N THR A 47 -5.65 8.98 9.61
CA THR A 47 -4.73 9.15 10.75
C THR A 47 -3.47 8.29 10.61
N GLU A 48 -3.26 7.70 9.42
CA GLU A 48 -2.07 6.90 9.17
C GLU A 48 -0.83 7.80 9.03
N THR A 49 0.21 7.48 9.80
CA THR A 49 1.40 8.32 9.89
C THR A 49 2.55 7.90 8.99
N GLN A 50 2.61 6.63 8.58
CA GLN A 50 3.71 6.07 7.81
C GLN A 50 3.28 5.41 6.50
N GLY A 51 2.06 4.86 6.43
CA GLY A 51 1.54 4.20 5.24
C GLY A 51 2.16 2.82 4.94
N LEU A 52 2.82 2.18 5.90
CA LEU A 52 3.50 0.89 5.67
C LEU A 52 2.56 -0.20 5.16
N VAL A 53 1.32 -0.20 5.62
CA VAL A 53 0.31 -1.18 5.16
C VAL A 53 0.01 -1.07 3.67
N LEU A 54 0.15 0.12 3.08
CA LEU A 54 -0.01 0.34 1.64
C LEU A 54 1.16 -0.31 0.88
N LEU A 55 2.37 -0.10 1.37
CA LEU A 55 3.58 -0.67 0.78
C LEU A 55 3.62 -2.20 0.92
N GLU A 56 3.14 -2.74 2.05
CA GLU A 56 2.99 -4.18 2.25
C GLU A 56 2.01 -4.79 1.21
N ALA A 57 0.87 -4.15 0.99
CA ALA A 57 -0.10 -4.57 -0.02
C ALA A 57 0.47 -4.46 -1.45
N MET A 58 1.12 -3.35 -1.77
CA MET A 58 1.78 -3.13 -3.07
C MET A 58 2.89 -4.15 -3.33
N ALA A 59 3.71 -4.48 -2.32
CA ALA A 59 4.75 -5.50 -2.43
C ALA A 59 4.18 -6.88 -2.74
N ALA A 60 2.97 -7.18 -2.27
CA ALA A 60 2.23 -8.39 -2.62
C ALA A 60 1.56 -8.36 -4.01
N GLY A 61 1.73 -7.26 -4.76
CA GLY A 61 1.14 -7.10 -6.09
C GLY A 61 -0.31 -6.61 -6.09
N LEU A 62 -0.82 -6.13 -4.95
CA LEU A 62 -2.17 -5.58 -4.88
C LEU A 62 -2.20 -4.13 -5.35
N PRO A 63 -3.12 -3.76 -6.23
CA PRO A 63 -3.47 -2.38 -6.46
C PRO A 63 -4.15 -1.82 -5.21
N VAL A 64 -3.88 -0.55 -4.93
CA VAL A 64 -4.36 0.13 -3.74
C VAL A 64 -5.40 1.20 -4.09
N ILE A 65 -6.52 1.22 -3.39
CA ILE A 65 -7.48 2.34 -3.39
C ILE A 65 -7.46 2.94 -1.99
N ALA A 66 -6.94 4.16 -1.86
CA ALA A 66 -6.72 4.76 -0.55
C ALA A 66 -6.93 6.27 -0.53
N LEU A 67 -7.24 6.82 0.64
CA LEU A 67 -7.20 8.26 0.87
C LEU A 67 -5.75 8.73 1.04
N ALA A 68 -5.40 9.80 0.33
CA ALA A 68 -4.08 10.43 0.43
C ALA A 68 -4.09 11.49 1.53
N GLU A 69 -4.00 11.06 2.79
CA GLU A 69 -3.99 11.95 3.95
C GLU A 69 -2.78 11.64 4.86
N MET A 70 -2.20 12.66 5.47
CA MET A 70 -1.04 12.55 6.38
C MET A 70 0.14 11.75 5.77
N GLY A 71 0.63 10.72 6.46
CA GLY A 71 1.80 9.94 6.04
C GLY A 71 1.60 9.09 4.77
N THR A 72 0.37 8.93 4.30
CA THR A 72 0.10 8.22 3.03
C THR A 72 0.27 9.13 1.81
N THR A 73 0.30 10.45 1.99
CA THR A 73 0.32 11.43 0.90
C THR A 73 1.55 11.24 0.00
N ASP A 74 2.73 11.12 0.57
CA ASP A 74 3.98 11.00 -0.20
C ASP A 74 4.05 9.68 -0.98
N ILE A 75 3.53 8.59 -0.40
CA ILE A 75 3.46 7.28 -1.06
C ILE A 75 2.47 7.32 -2.23
N LEU A 76 1.34 7.97 -2.06
CA LEU A 76 0.24 7.94 -3.02
C LEU A 76 0.33 9.04 -4.09
N ALA A 77 1.05 10.14 -3.82
CA ALA A 77 1.15 11.29 -4.73
C ALA A 77 1.59 10.94 -6.17
N PRO A 78 2.52 10.00 -6.42
CA PRO A 78 2.89 9.63 -7.78
C PRO A 78 1.81 8.85 -8.55
N GLY A 79 0.76 8.37 -7.88
CA GLY A 79 -0.30 7.53 -8.49
C GLY A 79 0.17 6.16 -8.96
N ARG A 80 1.33 5.70 -8.50
CA ARG A 80 1.92 4.42 -8.89
C ARG A 80 1.38 3.29 -8.03
N GLY A 81 0.84 2.26 -8.65
CA GLY A 81 0.26 1.11 -7.94
C GLY A 81 -1.01 1.44 -7.14
N ALA A 82 -1.50 2.68 -7.19
CA ALA A 82 -2.60 3.15 -6.37
C ALA A 82 -3.53 4.11 -7.09
N PHE A 83 -4.76 4.20 -6.58
CA PHE A 83 -5.74 5.19 -6.95
C PHE A 83 -6.26 5.92 -5.71
N CYS A 84 -6.41 7.26 -5.79
CA CYS A 84 -6.82 8.10 -4.68
C CYS A 84 -8.15 8.79 -5.00
N PRO A 85 -9.29 8.22 -4.58
CA PRO A 85 -10.57 8.89 -4.73
C PRO A 85 -10.68 10.10 -3.78
N PRO A 86 -11.59 11.02 -4.04
CA PRO A 86 -11.94 12.06 -3.07
C PRO A 86 -12.32 11.47 -1.71
N ALA A 87 -12.12 12.24 -0.63
CA ALA A 87 -12.45 11.84 0.74
C ALA A 87 -13.96 11.92 1.01
N ASP A 88 -14.73 11.31 0.14
CA ASP A 88 -16.19 11.18 0.17
C ASP A 88 -16.58 9.70 0.07
N PRO A 89 -17.44 9.17 0.96
CA PRO A 89 -17.81 7.76 0.95
C PRO A 89 -18.48 7.28 -0.34
N HIS A 90 -19.26 8.14 -0.99
CA HIS A 90 -19.94 7.81 -2.24
C HIS A 90 -18.94 7.70 -3.39
N ALA A 91 -18.09 8.72 -3.56
CA ALA A 91 -17.04 8.72 -4.58
C ALA A 91 -16.04 7.55 -4.39
N PHE A 92 -15.72 7.23 -3.14
CA PHE A 92 -14.87 6.09 -2.82
C PHE A 92 -15.54 4.75 -3.21
N GLY A 93 -16.83 4.60 -2.91
CA GLY A 93 -17.62 3.42 -3.27
C GLY A 93 -17.79 3.27 -4.79
N GLU A 94 -18.03 4.35 -5.52
CA GLU A 94 -18.10 4.35 -6.98
C GLU A 94 -16.78 3.91 -7.62
N MET A 95 -15.65 4.42 -7.11
CA MET A 95 -14.31 4.05 -7.58
C MET A 95 -14.05 2.55 -7.36
N LEU A 96 -14.37 2.03 -6.17
CA LEU A 96 -14.24 0.61 -5.87
C LEU A 96 -15.16 -0.23 -6.77
N GLY A 97 -16.40 0.19 -6.98
CA GLY A 97 -17.33 -0.46 -7.88
C GLY A 97 -16.83 -0.50 -9.32
N HIS A 98 -16.25 0.61 -9.79
CA HIS A 98 -15.64 0.67 -11.12
C HIS A 98 -14.43 -0.27 -11.24
N PHE A 99 -13.58 -0.31 -10.22
CA PHE A 99 -12.46 -1.24 -10.15
C PHE A 99 -12.93 -2.69 -10.29
N LEU A 100 -13.91 -3.11 -9.49
CA LEU A 100 -14.42 -4.49 -9.50
C LEU A 100 -15.10 -4.89 -10.81
N ASN A 101 -15.72 -3.93 -11.52
CA ASN A 101 -16.41 -4.19 -12.79
C ASN A 101 -15.49 -4.14 -14.01
N CYS A 102 -14.33 -3.50 -13.90
CA CYS A 102 -13.38 -3.32 -15.02
C CYS A 102 -11.94 -3.67 -14.62
N PRO A 103 -11.66 -4.93 -14.20
CA PRO A 103 -10.36 -5.29 -13.66
C PRO A 103 -9.21 -5.09 -14.66
N GLU A 104 -9.48 -5.22 -15.95
CA GLU A 104 -8.47 -5.00 -17.01
C GLU A 104 -7.93 -3.56 -17.03
N ALA A 105 -8.78 -2.57 -16.74
CA ALA A 105 -8.41 -1.16 -16.72
C ALA A 105 -7.38 -0.85 -15.61
N TRP A 106 -7.34 -1.67 -14.56
CA TRP A 106 -6.51 -1.46 -13.36
C TRP A 106 -5.31 -2.42 -13.28
N ARG A 107 -5.19 -3.34 -14.22
CA ARG A 107 -4.11 -4.34 -14.23
C ARG A 107 -2.73 -3.71 -14.17
N HIS A 108 -2.54 -2.55 -14.80
CA HIS A 108 -1.27 -1.84 -14.79
C HIS A 108 -0.86 -1.43 -13.37
N LEU A 109 -1.81 -1.06 -12.49
CA LEU A 109 -1.51 -0.72 -11.09
C LEU A 109 -0.95 -1.93 -10.33
N ALA A 110 -1.56 -3.11 -10.50
CA ALA A 110 -1.07 -4.33 -9.90
C ALA A 110 0.33 -4.72 -10.39
N GLN A 111 0.62 -4.49 -11.67
CA GLN A 111 1.93 -4.78 -12.26
C GLN A 111 3.02 -3.81 -11.78
N GLU A 112 2.67 -2.56 -11.54
CA GLU A 112 3.60 -1.51 -11.11
C GLU A 112 3.85 -1.55 -9.60
N ALA A 113 2.86 -1.95 -8.81
CA ALA A 113 2.87 -1.87 -7.35
C ALA A 113 4.10 -2.49 -6.69
N PRO A 114 4.56 -3.71 -7.03
CA PRO A 114 5.73 -4.32 -6.39
C PRO A 114 7.02 -3.53 -6.62
N ALA A 115 7.25 -3.09 -7.85
CA ALA A 115 8.44 -2.31 -8.19
C ALA A 115 8.44 -0.96 -7.48
N TYR A 116 7.27 -0.34 -7.33
CA TYR A 116 7.14 0.90 -6.59
C TYR A 116 7.34 0.70 -5.08
N ALA A 117 6.79 -0.37 -4.50
CA ALA A 117 7.00 -0.69 -3.08
C ALA A 117 8.49 -0.92 -2.76
N GLU A 118 9.24 -1.56 -3.67
CA GLU A 118 10.69 -1.79 -3.49
C GLU A 118 11.49 -0.48 -3.38
N GLU A 119 11.06 0.60 -4.03
CA GLU A 119 11.69 1.91 -3.89
C GLU A 119 11.59 2.50 -2.47
N TRP A 120 10.66 1.98 -1.66
CA TRP A 120 10.43 2.34 -0.26
C TRP A 120 11.02 1.33 0.72
N SER A 121 11.73 0.31 0.24
CA SER A 121 12.40 -0.66 1.10
C SER A 121 13.44 0.01 2.01
N ASP A 122 13.74 -0.62 3.13
CA ASP A 122 14.77 -0.16 4.05
C ASP A 122 16.13 -0.01 3.35
N THR A 123 16.47 -0.94 2.48
CA THR A 123 17.70 -0.90 1.66
C THR A 123 17.71 0.30 0.71
N ALA A 124 16.61 0.57 -0.01
CA ALA A 124 16.51 1.69 -0.93
C ALA A 124 16.58 3.03 -0.19
N LEU A 125 15.85 3.15 0.93
CA LEU A 125 15.84 4.35 1.76
C LEU A 125 17.21 4.60 2.43
N ALA A 126 17.86 3.56 2.95
CA ALA A 126 19.21 3.66 3.52
C ALA A 126 20.22 4.11 2.45
N GLY A 127 20.10 3.60 1.23
CA GLY A 127 20.93 4.03 0.10
C GLY A 127 20.77 5.52 -0.22
N ARG A 128 19.51 6.00 -0.30
CA ARG A 128 19.21 7.43 -0.53
C ARG A 128 19.74 8.31 0.60
N LEU A 129 19.59 7.89 1.84
CA LEU A 129 20.09 8.60 3.02
C LEU A 129 21.62 8.67 3.00
N ALA A 130 22.31 7.57 2.72
CA ALA A 130 23.76 7.54 2.58
C ALA A 130 24.27 8.46 1.45
N GLN A 131 23.55 8.52 0.33
CA GLN A 131 23.87 9.42 -0.76
C GLN A 131 23.71 10.89 -0.33
N LEU A 132 22.63 11.23 0.36
CA LEU A 132 22.42 12.58 0.89
C LEU A 132 23.54 13.00 1.83
N TYR A 133 23.95 12.14 2.76
CA TYR A 133 25.07 12.42 3.67
C TYR A 133 26.39 12.64 2.91
N ARG A 134 26.67 11.83 1.87
CA ARG A 134 27.88 12.04 1.05
C ARG A 134 27.87 13.39 0.32
N GLN A 135 26.71 13.78 -0.23
CA GLN A 135 26.56 15.07 -0.90
C GLN A 135 26.77 16.24 0.08
N LEU A 136 26.15 16.19 1.26
CA LEU A 136 26.28 17.21 2.30
C LEU A 136 27.71 17.29 2.86
N ALA A 137 28.41 16.16 2.97
CA ALA A 137 29.78 16.11 3.44
C ALA A 137 30.81 16.50 2.36
N GLY A 138 30.38 16.82 1.14
CA GLY A 138 31.28 17.16 0.03
C GLY A 138 32.10 15.96 -0.49
N LEU A 139 31.71 14.74 -0.14
CA LEU A 139 32.41 13.54 -0.60
C LEU A 139 31.98 13.20 -2.02
N LYS A 140 32.94 13.11 -2.95
CA LYS A 140 32.69 12.59 -4.29
C LYS A 140 32.24 11.14 -4.17
N ILE A 141 31.10 10.79 -4.81
CA ILE A 141 30.63 9.41 -4.93
C ILE A 141 31.71 8.65 -5.69
N ALA A 142 32.43 7.75 -5.02
CA ALA A 142 33.31 6.80 -5.70
C ALA A 142 32.40 5.89 -6.55
N SER A 143 32.66 5.82 -7.87
CA SER A 143 31.93 4.94 -8.78
C SER A 143 31.94 3.51 -8.21
N GLU A 144 30.79 2.89 -8.16
CA GLU A 144 30.54 1.56 -7.62
C GLU A 144 31.54 0.53 -8.16
N ARG A 145 32.38 0.01 -7.30
CA ARG A 145 33.03 -1.27 -7.56
C ARG A 145 31.96 -2.34 -7.26
N PRO A 146 31.62 -3.21 -8.23
CA PRO A 146 30.79 -4.36 -7.93
C PRO A 146 31.47 -5.20 -6.85
N LEU A 147 30.76 -5.53 -5.79
CA LEU A 147 31.17 -6.53 -4.81
C LEU A 147 31.32 -7.86 -5.55
N THR A 148 32.53 -8.18 -5.95
CA THR A 148 32.84 -9.54 -6.41
C THR A 148 32.68 -10.45 -5.22
N ALA A 149 31.65 -11.29 -5.27
CA ALA A 149 31.51 -12.42 -4.37
C ALA A 149 32.76 -13.30 -4.51
N THR A 150 33.55 -13.33 -3.44
CA THR A 150 34.63 -14.33 -3.33
C THR A 150 34.01 -15.61 -2.80
N ALA A 151 34.24 -16.69 -3.53
CA ALA A 151 33.82 -18.05 -3.28
C ALA A 151 34.26 -18.59 -1.89
#